data_72a582c0c98eac212903f4aea5eb944d
#
_entry.id   72a582c0c98eac212903f4aea5eb944d
#
_cell.length_a   1.000
_cell.length_b   1.000
_cell.length_c   1.000
_cell.angle_alpha   90.00
_cell.angle_beta   90.00
_cell.angle_gamma   90.00
#
_symmetry.space_group_name_H-M   'P 1'
#
loop_
_entity.id
_entity.type
_entity.pdbx_description
1 polymer ?
#
loop_
_entity_poly.entity_id
_entity_poly.type
_entity_poly.pdbx_seq_one_letter_code
_entity_poly.pdbx_strand_id
1 'polypeptide(L)'
;MAAPKVLVFGALNGALKPAFNKAATLHSKNKFDFAIISGNLFAESDDEIAASLLNGEIVVPLPTYFTVGTSALPATIVAKIEANEEICENLHFLGKRSVTKTTDGVRIVALGGNLDPEILGGTSKEQHLPFHTGHDAKTLKGAGQADILLTTVWPAGVWGGSKTAPTPENQALIASTKEVADLCDALRPRYHFTASPAEFFYEREPFFHMPKEGSEERPVTRFISMAPYGNAAKAKAMYAFTLSLGSTSLDQPAGTTASPFAARAPKRKPLDDAPYSRFADSHDGKRHRGKRGRHRSPPPGPERCFFCLSNPNLSLHMVATIGEDSYLATAKGPLAKPTTFTEHGINFPGHIIITPMAHTPTIASATAESYSTADAQRTLDEMTRFRESLQAMVAAKSSHKLGAITWEISRGRNIHSHWQFHPVPADLVQRGLVEAGFRVEAENSKYPALEARDLPTLESQQAAGDFFRLWLWADNGDDRIKGTCLVMPLPDAPDAPRFDLQYPRRVVAKLLGLEDRFVWQDCAQTEDEEKADVDAFREAFREWDFTLPPATA
;
A
#
# COMPACT_ATOMS: atom_id res chain seq x y z
N MET A 1 25.78 -23.94 16.17
CA MET A 1 26.76 -22.82 16.04
C MET A 1 26.55 -21.90 17.23
N ALA A 2 27.62 -21.27 17.74
CA ALA A 2 27.49 -20.28 18.82
C ALA A 2 26.69 -19.07 18.31
N ALA A 3 25.95 -18.42 19.19
CA ALA A 3 25.17 -17.23 18.83
C ALA A 3 26.13 -16.05 18.56
N PRO A 4 26.10 -15.43 17.35
CA PRO A 4 27.05 -14.39 17.00
C PRO A 4 26.88 -13.14 17.88
N LYS A 5 28.01 -12.54 18.24
CA LYS A 5 28.11 -11.31 19.02
C LYS A 5 28.35 -10.14 18.07
N VAL A 6 27.47 -9.16 18.13
CA VAL A 6 27.45 -8.03 17.20
C VAL A 6 27.73 -6.74 17.95
N LEU A 7 28.57 -5.87 17.35
CA LEU A 7 28.83 -4.53 17.82
C LEU A 7 28.24 -3.52 16.81
N VAL A 8 27.38 -2.61 17.27
CA VAL A 8 26.78 -1.56 16.43
C VAL A 8 27.27 -0.20 16.85
N PHE A 9 27.68 0.60 15.87
CA PHE A 9 28.02 2.01 16.03
C PHE A 9 26.90 2.88 15.42
N GLY A 10 26.69 4.06 15.99
CA GLY A 10 25.99 5.15 15.32
C GLY A 10 26.84 5.75 14.20
N ALA A 11 26.37 6.85 13.61
CA ALA A 11 27.11 7.55 12.58
C ALA A 11 28.49 7.94 13.09
N LEU A 12 29.54 7.63 12.33
CA LEU A 12 30.92 7.96 12.68
C LEU A 12 31.31 9.37 12.24
N ASN A 13 30.70 9.88 11.16
CA ASN A 13 30.92 11.22 10.61
C ASN A 13 32.43 11.58 10.53
N GLY A 14 33.26 10.67 9.98
CA GLY A 14 34.69 10.84 9.84
C GLY A 14 35.53 10.48 11.07
N ALA A 15 34.97 10.25 12.25
CA ALA A 15 35.69 9.87 13.47
C ALA A 15 36.15 8.39 13.43
N LEU A 16 36.71 7.92 12.29
CA LEU A 16 37.01 6.51 12.06
C LEU A 16 38.11 5.99 12.98
N LYS A 17 39.24 6.70 13.06
CA LYS A 17 40.41 6.27 13.88
C LYS A 17 40.06 6.05 15.34
N PRO A 18 39.44 7.00 16.06
CA PRO A 18 39.05 6.78 17.47
C PRO A 18 37.98 5.71 17.63
N ALA A 19 37.04 5.60 16.68
CA ALA A 19 35.98 4.58 16.70
C ALA A 19 36.53 3.17 16.55
N PHE A 20 37.41 2.93 15.56
CA PHE A 20 38.02 1.62 15.32
C PHE A 20 39.03 1.24 16.39
N ASN A 21 39.78 2.19 16.99
CA ASN A 21 40.60 1.92 18.16
C ASN A 21 39.76 1.46 19.37
N LYS A 22 38.57 2.06 19.53
CA LYS A 22 37.62 1.64 20.56
C LYS A 22 37.06 0.25 20.23
N ALA A 23 36.71 0.00 18.96
CA ALA A 23 36.27 -1.31 18.50
C ALA A 23 37.33 -2.40 18.77
N ALA A 24 38.59 -2.14 18.45
CA ALA A 24 39.70 -3.08 18.72
C ALA A 24 39.80 -3.44 20.20
N THR A 25 39.74 -2.44 21.08
CA THR A 25 39.78 -2.63 22.55
C THR A 25 38.58 -3.46 23.04
N LEU A 26 37.39 -3.22 22.50
CA LEU A 26 36.19 -3.96 22.88
C LEU A 26 36.20 -5.37 22.30
N HIS A 27 36.63 -5.55 21.05
CA HIS A 27 36.74 -6.84 20.38
C HIS A 27 37.75 -7.74 21.09
N SER A 28 38.89 -7.23 21.51
CA SER A 28 39.89 -8.04 22.24
C SER A 28 39.32 -8.69 23.51
N LYS A 29 38.39 -8.01 24.19
CA LYS A 29 37.75 -8.47 25.44
C LYS A 29 36.53 -9.36 25.20
N ASN A 30 35.69 -9.00 24.23
CA ASN A 30 34.34 -9.62 24.07
C ASN A 30 34.26 -10.59 22.91
N LYS A 31 35.23 -10.57 21.99
CA LYS A 31 35.27 -11.43 20.77
C LYS A 31 33.98 -11.28 19.95
N PHE A 32 33.77 -10.09 19.39
CA PHE A 32 32.66 -9.86 18.45
C PHE A 32 32.92 -10.55 17.11
N ASP A 33 31.90 -11.11 16.52
CA ASP A 33 32.01 -11.77 15.21
C ASP A 33 32.03 -10.73 14.07
N PHE A 34 31.24 -9.65 14.21
CA PHE A 34 31.28 -8.51 13.29
C PHE A 34 30.75 -7.22 13.93
N ALA A 35 30.96 -6.09 13.22
CA ALA A 35 30.38 -4.82 13.57
C ALA A 35 29.47 -4.27 12.47
N ILE A 36 28.58 -3.35 12.82
CA ILE A 36 27.71 -2.60 11.91
C ILE A 36 27.82 -1.10 12.23
N ILE A 37 27.89 -0.26 11.21
CA ILE A 37 27.79 1.18 11.34
C ILE A 37 26.42 1.62 10.80
N SER A 38 25.61 2.24 11.67
CA SER A 38 24.32 2.80 11.30
C SER A 38 24.46 4.30 11.05
N GLY A 39 24.18 4.74 9.81
CA GLY A 39 24.35 6.14 9.39
C GLY A 39 25.66 6.43 8.67
N ASN A 40 26.08 7.69 8.67
CA ASN A 40 27.24 8.16 7.93
C ASN A 40 28.55 7.56 8.45
N LEU A 41 29.31 6.94 7.56
CA LEU A 41 30.70 6.56 7.83
C LEU A 41 31.61 7.80 7.78
N PHE A 42 31.51 8.59 6.72
CA PHE A 42 32.25 9.82 6.48
C PHE A 42 31.38 11.05 6.74
N ALA A 43 32.00 12.19 7.08
CA ALA A 43 31.37 13.50 7.00
C ALA A 43 31.39 14.04 5.55
N GLU A 44 30.78 15.18 5.31
CA GLU A 44 30.92 15.86 4.03
C GLU A 44 32.37 16.30 3.82
N SER A 45 32.90 16.03 2.62
CA SER A 45 34.27 16.41 2.22
C SER A 45 35.41 15.77 3.05
N ASP A 46 35.24 14.54 3.50
CA ASP A 46 36.23 13.77 4.29
C ASP A 46 37.29 13.07 3.42
N ASP A 47 37.81 13.73 2.39
CA ASP A 47 38.78 13.13 1.46
C ASP A 47 40.10 12.74 2.16
N GLU A 48 40.58 13.50 3.16
CA GLU A 48 41.77 13.17 3.93
C GLU A 48 41.58 11.90 4.79
N ILE A 49 40.42 11.75 5.41
CA ILE A 49 40.09 10.56 6.19
C ILE A 49 39.94 9.33 5.29
N ALA A 50 39.33 9.50 4.12
CA ALA A 50 39.24 8.45 3.12
C ALA A 50 40.62 8.02 2.63
N ALA A 51 41.54 8.97 2.36
CA ALA A 51 42.92 8.67 1.98
C ALA A 51 43.68 7.92 3.10
N SER A 52 43.56 8.34 4.36
CA SER A 52 44.16 7.66 5.50
C SER A 52 43.63 6.22 5.70
N LEU A 53 42.35 6.00 5.42
CA LEU A 53 41.76 4.66 5.42
C LEU A 53 42.32 3.78 4.30
N LEU A 54 42.37 4.31 3.06
CA LEU A 54 42.87 3.59 1.89
C LEU A 54 44.37 3.28 1.97
N ASN A 55 45.14 4.15 2.63
CA ASN A 55 46.59 3.96 2.82
C ASN A 55 46.90 3.03 4.01
N GLY A 56 45.89 2.52 4.74
CA GLY A 56 46.11 1.61 5.88
C GLY A 56 46.52 2.29 7.18
N GLU A 57 46.47 3.63 7.27
CA GLU A 57 46.73 4.37 8.50
C GLU A 57 45.60 4.21 9.54
N ILE A 58 44.42 3.87 9.05
CA ILE A 58 43.25 3.51 9.85
C ILE A 58 42.92 2.03 9.61
N VAL A 59 43.07 1.23 10.64
CA VAL A 59 42.85 -0.23 10.60
C VAL A 59 41.46 -0.56 11.11
N VAL A 60 40.70 -1.34 10.36
CA VAL A 60 39.39 -1.89 10.75
C VAL A 60 39.60 -3.24 11.47
N PRO A 61 39.32 -3.35 12.79
CA PRO A 61 39.80 -4.46 13.61
C PRO A 61 39.00 -5.76 13.50
N LEU A 62 37.82 -5.75 12.87
CA LEU A 62 36.94 -6.91 12.67
C LEU A 62 36.01 -6.63 11.47
N PRO A 63 35.42 -7.68 10.86
CA PRO A 63 34.46 -7.50 9.77
C PRO A 63 33.40 -6.45 10.14
N THR A 64 33.33 -5.39 9.39
CA THR A 64 32.46 -4.24 9.68
C THR A 64 31.62 -3.90 8.44
N TYR A 65 30.31 -3.91 8.62
CA TYR A 65 29.34 -3.64 7.55
C TYR A 65 28.78 -2.24 7.67
N PHE A 66 28.64 -1.54 6.54
CA PHE A 66 28.00 -0.22 6.48
C PHE A 66 27.18 -0.05 5.19
N THR A 67 26.22 0.84 5.23
CA THR A 67 25.43 1.28 4.06
C THR A 67 25.63 2.78 3.84
N VAL A 68 25.07 3.33 2.77
CA VAL A 68 25.08 4.79 2.58
C VAL A 68 24.28 5.50 3.68
N GLY A 69 24.80 6.59 4.15
CA GLY A 69 24.12 7.48 5.10
C GLY A 69 23.33 8.58 4.37
N THR A 70 23.23 9.74 5.00
CA THR A 70 22.59 10.95 4.45
C THR A 70 23.54 11.80 3.61
N SER A 71 24.86 11.60 3.77
CA SER A 71 25.93 12.33 3.09
C SER A 71 26.52 11.47 1.96
N ALA A 72 26.98 12.12 0.88
CA ALA A 72 27.69 11.45 -0.19
C ALA A 72 28.99 10.82 0.31
N LEU A 73 29.39 9.70 -0.28
CA LEU A 73 30.68 9.08 -0.03
C LEU A 73 31.81 9.87 -0.73
N PRO A 74 33.03 9.93 -0.16
CA PRO A 74 34.19 10.52 -0.82
C PRO A 74 34.45 9.91 -2.22
N ALA A 75 34.87 10.73 -3.16
CA ALA A 75 35.05 10.31 -4.56
C ALA A 75 36.02 9.12 -4.73
N THR A 76 37.06 9.05 -3.91
CA THR A 76 38.05 7.95 -3.91
C THR A 76 37.43 6.61 -3.43
N ILE A 77 36.49 6.66 -2.50
CA ILE A 77 35.73 5.48 -2.03
C ILE A 77 34.72 5.06 -3.11
N VAL A 78 34.03 6.03 -3.74
CA VAL A 78 33.08 5.75 -4.85
C VAL A 78 33.81 5.06 -5.99
N ALA A 79 34.99 5.54 -6.39
CA ALA A 79 35.78 4.94 -7.47
C ALA A 79 36.11 3.45 -7.21
N LYS A 80 36.43 3.08 -5.96
CA LYS A 80 36.64 1.68 -5.58
C LYS A 80 35.37 0.84 -5.64
N ILE A 81 34.25 1.39 -5.17
CA ILE A 81 32.94 0.72 -5.23
C ILE A 81 32.52 0.47 -6.67
N GLU A 82 32.70 1.43 -7.56
CA GLU A 82 32.37 1.30 -8.99
C GLU A 82 33.27 0.31 -9.72
N ALA A 83 34.55 0.22 -9.29
CA ALA A 83 35.49 -0.76 -9.79
C ALA A 83 35.25 -2.18 -9.22
N ASN A 84 34.28 -2.37 -8.30
CA ASN A 84 34.08 -3.60 -7.53
C ASN A 84 35.34 -4.04 -6.75
N GLU A 85 36.15 -3.08 -6.31
CA GLU A 85 37.31 -3.33 -5.47
C GLU A 85 36.96 -3.24 -3.99
N GLU A 86 37.72 -3.99 -3.17
CA GLU A 86 37.63 -3.88 -1.73
C GLU A 86 38.13 -2.49 -1.27
N ILE A 87 37.38 -1.81 -0.41
CA ILE A 87 37.76 -0.49 0.12
C ILE A 87 39.03 -0.63 0.98
N CYS A 88 38.98 -1.48 1.97
CA CYS A 88 40.11 -1.92 2.78
C CYS A 88 39.73 -3.21 3.52
N GLU A 89 40.71 -3.88 4.13
CA GLU A 89 40.49 -5.11 4.89
C GLU A 89 39.41 -4.92 5.98
N ASN A 90 38.51 -5.88 6.10
CA ASN A 90 37.41 -5.91 7.06
C ASN A 90 36.33 -4.82 6.91
N LEU A 91 36.33 -3.98 5.87
CA LEU A 91 35.29 -2.96 5.67
C LEU A 91 34.40 -3.32 4.47
N HIS A 92 33.16 -3.70 4.75
CA HIS A 92 32.23 -4.24 3.74
C HIS A 92 31.10 -3.26 3.48
N PHE A 93 31.05 -2.75 2.25
CA PHE A 93 29.97 -1.88 1.79
C PHE A 93 28.77 -2.69 1.34
N LEU A 94 27.62 -2.46 1.98
CA LEU A 94 26.36 -3.15 1.66
C LEU A 94 25.63 -2.54 0.45
N GLY A 95 26.04 -1.35 0.00
CA GLY A 95 25.26 -0.58 -0.96
C GLY A 95 24.08 0.13 -0.32
N LYS A 96 23.35 0.92 -1.11
CA LYS A 96 22.11 1.56 -0.63
C LYS A 96 20.97 0.55 -0.45
N ARG A 97 21.01 -0.57 -1.18
CA ARG A 97 20.01 -1.64 -1.16
C ARG A 97 20.69 -3.00 -1.28
N SER A 98 20.54 -3.81 -0.26
CA SER A 98 21.11 -5.17 -0.29
C SER A 98 20.41 -6.16 0.63
N VAL A 99 20.64 -7.44 0.31
CA VAL A 99 20.34 -8.60 1.16
C VAL A 99 21.63 -9.40 1.26
N THR A 100 22.26 -9.36 2.41
CA THR A 100 23.56 -9.99 2.65
C THR A 100 23.43 -11.05 3.74
N LYS A 101 24.10 -12.18 3.56
CA LYS A 101 24.21 -13.22 4.59
C LYS A 101 25.67 -13.29 5.01
N THR A 102 25.94 -13.06 6.31
CA THR A 102 27.30 -13.16 6.87
C THR A 102 27.76 -14.62 6.93
N THR A 103 29.06 -14.83 7.13
CA THR A 103 29.65 -16.17 7.33
C THR A 103 29.02 -16.91 8.51
N ASP A 104 28.57 -16.20 9.53
CA ASP A 104 27.89 -16.74 10.72
C ASP A 104 26.41 -17.04 10.48
N GLY A 105 25.93 -16.81 9.26
CA GLY A 105 24.56 -17.11 8.84
C GLY A 105 23.55 -16.00 9.15
N VAL A 106 23.98 -14.83 9.65
CA VAL A 106 23.11 -13.68 9.94
C VAL A 106 22.66 -13.01 8.64
N ARG A 107 21.37 -12.80 8.50
CA ARG A 107 20.76 -12.14 7.35
C ARG A 107 20.57 -10.65 7.63
N ILE A 108 21.37 -9.82 6.96
CA ILE A 108 21.31 -8.36 7.03
C ILE A 108 20.59 -7.85 5.78
N VAL A 109 19.53 -7.08 5.96
CA VAL A 109 18.87 -6.31 4.89
C VAL A 109 19.17 -4.84 5.11
N ALA A 110 19.69 -4.15 4.10
CA ALA A 110 20.06 -2.75 4.18
C ALA A 110 19.27 -1.90 3.19
N LEU A 111 18.78 -0.74 3.66
CA LEU A 111 18.21 0.32 2.84
C LEU A 111 18.76 1.66 3.33
N GLY A 112 19.82 2.12 2.68
CA GLY A 112 20.56 3.35 3.01
C GLY A 112 20.07 4.57 2.24
N GLY A 113 20.52 5.74 2.69
CA GLY A 113 20.19 7.03 2.09
C GLY A 113 18.83 7.58 2.52
N ASN A 114 18.55 8.79 2.08
CA ASN A 114 17.24 9.43 2.23
C ASN A 114 16.27 8.93 1.16
N LEU A 115 14.96 9.01 1.43
CA LEU A 115 13.96 8.79 0.38
C LEU A 115 13.94 10.01 -0.55
N ASP A 116 14.06 9.77 -1.86
CA ASP A 116 13.84 10.79 -2.87
C ASP A 116 12.44 10.60 -3.49
N PRO A 117 11.49 11.48 -3.18
CA PRO A 117 10.13 11.39 -3.68
C PRO A 117 10.01 11.81 -5.15
N GLU A 118 10.97 12.54 -5.71
CA GLU A 118 10.91 13.03 -7.08
C GLU A 118 11.29 11.95 -8.10
N ILE A 119 12.01 10.92 -7.68
CA ILE A 119 12.32 9.78 -8.55
C ILE A 119 11.15 8.79 -8.53
N LEU A 120 10.14 9.05 -9.34
CA LEU A 120 8.88 8.29 -9.40
C LEU A 120 8.98 6.92 -10.08
N GLY A 121 10.08 6.55 -10.67
CA GLY A 121 10.16 5.27 -11.37
C GLY A 121 11.58 4.77 -11.59
N GLY A 122 11.80 3.51 -11.20
CA GLY A 122 13.02 2.78 -11.48
C GLY A 122 13.94 2.61 -10.27
N THR A 123 14.80 1.62 -10.37
CA THR A 123 15.95 1.43 -9.47
C THR A 123 17.16 2.09 -10.11
N SER A 124 17.78 3.03 -9.41
CA SER A 124 19.13 3.46 -9.80
C SER A 124 20.09 2.28 -9.64
N LYS A 125 20.98 2.09 -10.60
CA LYS A 125 22.01 1.03 -10.56
C LYS A 125 23.14 1.40 -9.59
N GLU A 126 23.37 2.69 -9.39
CA GLU A 126 24.41 3.22 -8.52
C GLU A 126 24.08 2.92 -7.06
N GLN A 127 24.93 2.12 -6.43
CA GLN A 127 24.71 1.68 -5.04
C GLN A 127 25.27 2.64 -4.00
N HIS A 128 26.04 3.63 -4.41
CA HIS A 128 26.77 4.59 -3.55
C HIS A 128 26.03 5.91 -3.31
N LEU A 129 24.91 6.15 -4.01
CA LEU A 129 24.14 7.38 -3.86
C LEU A 129 23.46 7.48 -2.49
N PRO A 130 23.47 8.67 -1.85
CA PRO A 130 22.92 8.86 -0.49
C PRO A 130 21.38 8.98 -0.48
N PHE A 131 20.72 8.41 -1.46
CA PHE A 131 19.27 8.37 -1.55
C PHE A 131 18.76 7.08 -2.19
N HIS A 132 17.56 6.70 -1.81
CA HIS A 132 16.82 5.56 -2.36
C HIS A 132 15.43 5.97 -2.82
N THR A 133 14.80 5.14 -3.64
CA THR A 133 13.44 5.33 -4.13
C THR A 133 12.45 4.44 -3.36
N GLY A 134 11.16 4.74 -3.45
CA GLY A 134 10.12 3.87 -2.93
C GLY A 134 10.15 2.46 -3.57
N HIS A 135 10.63 2.36 -4.82
CA HIS A 135 10.81 1.08 -5.51
C HIS A 135 11.95 0.24 -4.91
N ASP A 136 13.04 0.88 -4.47
CA ASP A 136 14.13 0.18 -3.76
C ASP A 136 13.63 -0.49 -2.48
N ALA A 137 12.84 0.23 -1.68
CA ALA A 137 12.20 -0.32 -0.49
C ALA A 137 11.21 -1.46 -0.83
N LYS A 138 10.40 -1.29 -1.87
CA LYS A 138 9.42 -2.29 -2.33
C LYS A 138 10.10 -3.59 -2.76
N THR A 139 11.22 -3.51 -3.48
CA THR A 139 11.98 -4.68 -3.94
C THR A 139 12.50 -5.52 -2.76
N LEU A 140 12.93 -4.87 -1.67
CA LEU A 140 13.43 -5.57 -0.49
C LEU A 140 12.34 -6.31 0.30
N LYS A 141 11.06 -5.97 0.15
CA LYS A 141 9.96 -6.68 0.85
C LYS A 141 9.92 -8.17 0.51
N GLY A 142 10.39 -8.57 -0.67
CA GLY A 142 10.49 -9.97 -1.11
C GLY A 142 11.66 -10.76 -0.49
N ALA A 143 12.54 -10.12 0.27
CA ALA A 143 13.73 -10.77 0.84
C ALA A 143 13.43 -11.83 1.92
N GLY A 144 12.19 -11.93 2.40
CA GLY A 144 11.83 -12.82 3.51
C GLY A 144 12.24 -12.25 4.87
N GLN A 145 12.19 -13.06 5.92
CA GLN A 145 12.53 -12.61 7.27
C GLN A 145 14.00 -12.20 7.37
N ALA A 146 14.29 -11.03 7.94
CA ALA A 146 15.63 -10.56 8.23
C ALA A 146 15.99 -10.79 9.71
N ASP A 147 17.26 -11.02 10.00
CA ASP A 147 17.75 -10.95 11.39
C ASP A 147 18.00 -9.51 11.77
N ILE A 148 18.64 -8.74 10.90
CA ILE A 148 18.95 -7.33 11.09
C ILE A 148 18.46 -6.55 9.89
N LEU A 149 17.66 -5.49 10.13
CA LEU A 149 17.34 -4.45 9.17
C LEU A 149 18.15 -3.20 9.53
N LEU A 150 18.87 -2.67 8.54
CA LEU A 150 19.68 -1.46 8.67
C LEU A 150 19.10 -0.38 7.75
N THR A 151 18.64 0.74 8.30
CA THR A 151 18.12 1.85 7.49
C THR A 151 18.69 3.19 7.93
N THR A 152 18.78 4.14 7.01
CA THR A 152 19.16 5.53 7.34
C THR A 152 17.94 6.30 7.85
N VAL A 153 16.80 6.12 7.18
CA VAL A 153 15.52 6.77 7.51
C VAL A 153 14.74 5.92 8.51
N TRP A 154 13.98 6.57 9.40
CA TRP A 154 13.16 5.87 10.38
C TRP A 154 11.86 5.33 9.78
N PRO A 155 11.32 4.23 10.32
CA PRO A 155 9.98 3.79 9.95
C PRO A 155 8.92 4.74 10.53
N ALA A 156 8.04 5.24 9.67
CA ALA A 156 6.99 6.17 10.08
C ALA A 156 6.11 5.56 11.18
N GLY A 157 5.85 6.35 12.23
CA GLY A 157 5.01 5.94 13.34
C GLY A 157 5.62 4.91 14.30
N VAL A 158 6.92 4.63 14.24
CA VAL A 158 7.59 3.60 15.06
C VAL A 158 7.39 3.78 16.56
N TRP A 159 7.30 5.00 17.08
CA TRP A 159 7.00 5.28 18.50
C TRP A 159 5.51 5.24 18.85
N GLY A 160 4.65 4.96 17.87
CA GLY A 160 3.21 4.80 18.08
C GLY A 160 2.90 3.68 19.08
N GLY A 161 2.16 4.00 20.16
CA GLY A 161 1.82 3.04 21.21
C GLY A 161 2.96 2.61 22.11
N SER A 162 4.15 3.20 21.97
CA SER A 162 5.27 3.06 22.91
C SER A 162 5.00 3.81 24.21
N LYS A 163 5.58 3.34 25.31
CA LYS A 163 5.59 4.05 26.59
C LYS A 163 6.58 5.21 26.57
N THR A 164 7.60 5.12 25.72
CA THR A 164 8.62 6.14 25.51
C THR A 164 8.52 6.64 24.06
N ALA A 165 8.58 7.95 23.88
CA ALA A 165 8.66 8.58 22.56
C ALA A 165 9.84 9.57 22.57
N PRO A 166 10.47 9.85 21.42
CA PRO A 166 11.42 10.96 21.34
C PRO A 166 10.74 12.27 21.76
N THR A 167 11.53 13.23 22.28
CA THR A 167 10.99 14.57 22.61
C THR A 167 10.42 15.26 21.36
N PRO A 168 9.47 16.20 21.49
CA PRO A 168 8.92 16.89 20.32
C PRO A 168 9.98 17.55 19.44
N GLU A 169 11.04 18.12 20.05
CA GLU A 169 12.17 18.71 19.32
C GLU A 169 12.89 17.63 18.48
N ASN A 170 13.16 16.47 19.07
CA ASN A 170 13.79 15.36 18.35
C ASN A 170 12.89 14.78 17.28
N GLN A 171 11.57 14.69 17.52
CA GLN A 171 10.61 14.23 16.50
C GLN A 171 10.61 15.11 15.25
N ALA A 172 10.77 16.43 15.42
CA ALA A 172 10.82 17.39 14.30
C ALA A 172 12.07 17.19 13.40
N LEU A 173 13.14 16.59 13.93
CA LEU A 173 14.38 16.33 13.20
C LEU A 173 14.39 14.95 12.51
N ILE A 174 13.50 14.04 12.90
CA ILE A 174 13.50 12.67 12.41
C ILE A 174 12.86 12.60 11.02
N ALA A 175 13.65 12.26 9.99
CA ALA A 175 13.14 11.83 8.71
C ALA A 175 12.56 10.41 8.85
N SER A 176 11.28 10.25 8.59
CA SER A 176 10.59 8.97 8.68
C SER A 176 9.67 8.75 7.47
N THR A 177 9.61 7.50 6.96
CA THR A 177 8.82 7.18 5.78
C THR A 177 7.95 5.95 5.97
N LYS A 178 6.83 5.92 5.25
CA LYS A 178 5.91 4.78 5.22
C LYS A 178 6.60 3.57 4.57
N GLU A 179 7.42 3.78 3.58
CA GLU A 179 8.16 2.74 2.85
C GLU A 179 9.04 1.91 3.77
N VAL A 180 9.74 2.57 4.72
CA VAL A 180 10.57 1.90 5.74
C VAL A 180 9.69 1.21 6.79
N ALA A 181 8.56 1.79 7.17
CA ALA A 181 7.59 1.15 8.07
C ALA A 181 7.03 -0.15 7.47
N ASP A 182 6.60 -0.08 6.22
CA ASP A 182 6.09 -1.23 5.46
C ASP A 182 7.18 -2.30 5.23
N LEU A 183 8.43 -1.88 5.02
CA LEU A 183 9.57 -2.77 4.89
C LEU A 183 9.84 -3.52 6.21
N CYS A 184 9.83 -2.82 7.34
CA CYS A 184 9.98 -3.42 8.65
C CYS A 184 8.86 -4.43 8.96
N ASP A 185 7.61 -4.10 8.62
CA ASP A 185 6.47 -5.01 8.82
C ASP A 185 6.56 -6.26 7.91
N ALA A 186 7.01 -6.11 6.66
CA ALA A 186 7.18 -7.21 5.72
C ALA A 186 8.30 -8.17 6.12
N LEU A 187 9.48 -7.62 6.48
CA LEU A 187 10.68 -8.38 6.82
C LEU A 187 10.69 -8.92 8.25
N ARG A 188 9.96 -8.30 9.17
CA ARG A 188 9.85 -8.69 10.59
C ARG A 188 11.22 -8.95 11.23
N PRO A 189 12.15 -7.97 11.15
CA PRO A 189 13.52 -8.17 11.61
C PRO A 189 13.56 -8.38 13.13
N ARG A 190 14.54 -9.14 13.62
CA ARG A 190 14.80 -9.27 15.07
C ARG A 190 15.32 -7.95 15.63
N TYR A 191 16.19 -7.28 14.87
CA TYR A 191 16.72 -5.97 15.18
C TYR A 191 16.57 -5.03 13.99
N HIS A 192 16.13 -3.81 14.25
CA HIS A 192 16.10 -2.74 13.26
C HIS A 192 16.94 -1.58 13.79
N PHE A 193 18.09 -1.36 13.16
CA PHE A 193 18.99 -0.27 13.51
C PHE A 193 18.86 0.90 12.52
N THR A 194 18.93 2.11 13.07
CA THR A 194 19.02 3.36 12.31
C THR A 194 19.89 4.36 13.04
N ALA A 195 20.27 5.46 12.38
CA ALA A 195 20.97 6.57 13.01
C ALA A 195 19.98 7.63 13.49
N SER A 196 20.29 8.28 14.61
CA SER A 196 19.62 9.51 15.03
C SER A 196 20.15 10.70 14.25
N PRO A 197 19.29 11.63 13.83
CA PRO A 197 19.71 12.84 13.09
C PRO A 197 20.41 13.87 13.98
N ALA A 198 20.35 13.68 15.30
CA ALA A 198 20.96 14.56 16.30
C ALA A 198 21.57 13.75 17.45
N GLU A 199 22.11 14.44 18.46
CA GLU A 199 22.84 13.83 19.57
C GLU A 199 21.96 13.15 20.61
N PHE A 200 21.05 12.25 20.15
CA PHE A 200 20.21 11.46 21.05
C PHE A 200 20.20 9.97 20.67
N PHE A 201 19.92 9.14 21.66
CA PHE A 201 19.70 7.71 21.52
C PHE A 201 18.23 7.40 21.76
N TYR A 202 17.66 6.52 20.95
CA TYR A 202 16.31 6.03 21.16
C TYR A 202 16.23 4.51 21.02
N GLU A 203 15.64 3.86 21.98
CA GLU A 203 15.32 2.44 21.96
C GLU A 203 13.86 2.27 22.35
N ARG A 204 13.10 1.67 21.44
CA ARG A 204 11.70 1.35 21.68
C ARG A 204 11.59 0.01 22.41
N GLU A 205 10.57 -0.16 23.27
CA GLU A 205 10.23 -1.48 23.78
C GLU A 205 10.03 -2.46 22.61
N PRO A 206 10.44 -3.73 22.76
CA PRO A 206 10.21 -4.75 21.73
C PRO A 206 8.74 -4.78 21.31
N PHE A 207 8.49 -5.05 20.04
CA PHE A 207 7.13 -5.20 19.54
C PHE A 207 6.98 -6.47 18.70
N PHE A 208 5.85 -7.14 18.85
CA PHE A 208 5.54 -8.34 18.09
C PHE A 208 4.72 -8.01 16.84
N HIS A 209 5.03 -8.70 15.75
CA HIS A 209 4.23 -8.67 14.53
C HIS A 209 3.07 -9.66 14.62
N MET A 210 1.97 -9.34 13.92
CA MET A 210 0.84 -10.26 13.83
C MET A 210 1.25 -11.54 13.11
N PRO A 211 0.76 -12.72 13.51
CA PRO A 211 1.05 -13.97 12.81
C PRO A 211 0.69 -13.89 11.33
N LYS A 212 1.48 -14.53 10.47
CA LYS A 212 1.05 -14.78 9.09
C LYS A 212 -0.04 -15.85 9.08
N GLU A 213 -0.87 -15.82 8.05
CA GLU A 213 -1.93 -16.82 7.87
C GLU A 213 -1.33 -18.25 7.89
N GLY A 214 -1.84 -19.11 8.76
CA GLY A 214 -1.33 -20.48 8.95
C GLY A 214 -0.11 -20.63 9.87
N SER A 215 0.36 -19.57 10.51
CA SER A 215 1.45 -19.60 11.51
C SER A 215 1.00 -19.02 12.84
N GLU A 216 1.41 -19.64 13.95
CA GLU A 216 1.21 -19.08 15.29
C GLU A 216 2.40 -18.22 15.75
N GLU A 217 3.46 -18.16 14.95
CA GLU A 217 4.67 -17.41 15.27
C GLU A 217 4.42 -15.89 15.30
N ARG A 218 4.88 -15.26 16.38
CA ARG A 218 4.83 -13.80 16.58
C ARG A 218 6.25 -13.24 16.64
N PRO A 219 6.90 -13.01 15.50
CA PRO A 219 8.25 -12.46 15.47
C PRO A 219 8.30 -11.12 16.23
N VAL A 220 9.37 -10.91 16.97
CA VAL A 220 9.58 -9.69 17.78
C VAL A 220 10.70 -8.87 17.18
N THR A 221 10.44 -7.58 16.98
CA THR A 221 11.42 -6.58 16.54
C THR A 221 11.84 -5.68 17.68
N ARG A 222 13.16 -5.41 17.78
CA ARG A 222 13.76 -4.36 18.60
C ARG A 222 14.20 -3.22 17.70
N PHE A 223 13.59 -2.06 17.83
CA PHE A 223 13.96 -0.86 17.09
C PHE A 223 14.90 0.02 17.92
N ILE A 224 16.05 0.35 17.34
CA ILE A 224 17.12 1.06 18.02
C ILE A 224 17.70 2.13 17.08
N SER A 225 17.67 3.38 17.51
CA SER A 225 18.34 4.50 16.82
C SER A 225 19.55 4.95 17.61
N MET A 226 20.70 4.89 16.95
CA MET A 226 22.00 5.15 17.57
C MET A 226 22.37 6.63 17.51
N ALA A 227 22.85 7.19 18.63
CA ALA A 227 23.47 8.52 18.61
C ALA A 227 24.77 8.52 17.79
N PRO A 228 25.18 9.64 17.18
CA PRO A 228 26.48 9.77 16.53
C PRO A 228 27.63 9.47 17.47
N TYR A 229 28.69 8.86 16.96
CA TYR A 229 29.91 8.61 17.75
C TYR A 229 30.59 9.92 18.12
N GLY A 230 31.03 10.03 19.38
CA GLY A 230 31.71 11.23 19.87
C GLY A 230 30.78 12.42 20.16
N ASN A 231 29.44 12.20 20.23
CA ASN A 231 28.48 13.28 20.51
C ASN A 231 28.69 13.96 21.85
N ALA A 232 28.44 15.27 21.92
CA ALA A 232 28.65 16.09 23.12
C ALA A 232 27.68 15.74 24.26
N ALA A 233 26.47 15.29 23.92
CA ALA A 233 25.45 14.87 24.88
C ALA A 233 25.80 13.55 25.60
N LYS A 234 26.89 12.87 25.21
CA LYS A 234 27.29 11.54 25.72
C LYS A 234 26.18 10.50 25.60
N ALA A 235 25.26 10.68 24.63
CA ALA A 235 24.23 9.72 24.30
C ALA A 235 24.85 8.42 23.75
N LYS A 236 24.14 7.31 23.87
CA LYS A 236 24.63 5.97 23.53
C LYS A 236 24.89 5.85 22.02
N ALA A 237 26.19 5.82 21.67
CA ALA A 237 26.67 5.71 20.28
C ALA A 237 27.17 4.29 19.91
N MET A 238 27.19 3.37 20.88
CA MET A 238 27.56 1.96 20.66
C MET A 238 26.57 1.03 21.34
N TYR A 239 26.29 -0.10 20.69
CA TYR A 239 25.38 -1.13 21.18
C TYR A 239 25.98 -2.51 20.91
N ALA A 240 26.06 -3.35 21.93
CA ALA A 240 26.58 -4.71 21.81
C ALA A 240 25.52 -5.72 22.23
N PHE A 241 25.34 -6.76 21.45
CA PHE A 241 24.38 -7.83 21.74
C PHE A 241 24.81 -9.17 21.16
N THR A 242 24.15 -10.23 21.63
CA THR A 242 24.28 -11.58 21.08
C THR A 242 23.01 -11.93 20.32
N LEU A 243 23.14 -12.34 19.07
CA LEU A 243 22.02 -12.66 18.20
C LEU A 243 21.74 -14.17 18.24
N SER A 244 20.64 -14.57 18.87
CA SER A 244 20.21 -15.97 18.90
C SER A 244 19.58 -16.37 17.57
N LEU A 245 20.30 -17.13 16.74
CA LEU A 245 19.78 -17.71 15.50
C LEU A 245 18.96 -18.97 15.84
N GLY A 246 17.72 -19.07 15.34
CA GLY A 246 16.92 -20.29 15.47
C GLY A 246 16.00 -20.38 16.70
N SER A 247 15.92 -19.38 17.57
CA SER A 247 14.84 -19.34 18.55
C SER A 247 13.54 -18.95 17.86
N THR A 248 12.64 -19.89 17.64
CA THR A 248 11.22 -19.63 17.41
C THR A 248 10.70 -19.02 18.70
N SER A 249 10.49 -17.70 18.74
CA SER A 249 10.14 -17.02 19.98
C SER A 249 8.66 -17.25 20.32
N LEU A 250 8.39 -18.31 21.03
CA LEU A 250 7.18 -18.42 21.84
C LEU A 250 7.30 -17.53 23.10
N ASP A 251 8.54 -17.24 23.54
CA ASP A 251 8.80 -16.37 24.68
C ASP A 251 8.93 -14.91 24.25
N GLN A 252 7.88 -14.14 24.42
CA GLN A 252 7.91 -12.69 24.23
C GLN A 252 8.65 -12.05 25.42
N PRO A 253 9.66 -11.20 25.18
CA PRO A 253 10.30 -10.44 26.25
C PRO A 253 9.28 -9.63 27.06
N ALA A 254 9.51 -9.52 28.36
CA ALA A 254 8.66 -8.73 29.24
C ALA A 254 8.54 -7.29 28.72
N GLY A 255 7.34 -6.74 28.70
CA GLY A 255 7.07 -5.38 28.22
C GLY A 255 6.90 -5.25 26.70
N THR A 256 6.91 -6.36 25.94
CA THR A 256 6.66 -6.34 24.49
C THR A 256 5.27 -5.76 24.19
N THR A 257 5.20 -4.86 23.21
CA THR A 257 3.98 -4.21 22.73
C THR A 257 3.53 -4.76 21.38
N ALA A 258 2.33 -4.40 20.92
CA ALA A 258 1.94 -4.71 19.55
C ALA A 258 2.73 -3.86 18.53
N SER A 259 2.93 -4.42 17.32
CA SER A 259 3.59 -3.67 16.24
C SER A 259 2.92 -2.31 16.01
N PRO A 260 3.69 -1.21 15.93
CA PRO A 260 3.15 0.10 15.60
C PRO A 260 2.69 0.18 14.13
N PHE A 261 3.14 -0.75 13.29
CA PHE A 261 2.86 -0.82 11.86
C PHE A 261 1.66 -1.71 11.53
N ALA A 262 1.29 -2.63 12.45
CA ALA A 262 0.03 -3.34 12.29
C ALA A 262 -1.07 -2.29 12.15
N ALA A 263 -1.82 -2.36 11.06
CA ALA A 263 -2.95 -1.46 10.84
C ALA A 263 -3.77 -1.44 12.13
N ARG A 264 -3.59 -0.40 12.92
CA ARG A 264 -4.46 -0.14 14.06
C ARG A 264 -5.83 0.03 13.47
N ALA A 265 -6.70 -0.94 13.68
CA ALA A 265 -8.11 -0.60 13.69
C ALA A 265 -8.21 0.65 14.59
N PRO A 266 -8.60 1.81 14.07
CA PRO A 266 -8.57 3.04 14.83
C PRO A 266 -9.34 2.81 16.11
N LYS A 267 -8.68 2.91 17.27
CA LYS A 267 -9.37 3.09 18.53
C LYS A 267 -10.22 4.33 18.35
N ARG A 268 -11.53 4.15 18.21
CA ARG A 268 -12.50 5.24 18.12
C ARG A 268 -12.30 6.16 19.34
N LYS A 269 -11.60 7.30 19.13
CA LYS A 269 -11.96 8.50 19.87
C LYS A 269 -13.36 8.88 19.39
N PRO A 270 -14.25 9.37 20.26
CA PRO A 270 -15.44 10.04 19.76
C PRO A 270 -14.95 11.21 18.93
N LEU A 271 -14.98 11.10 17.63
CA LEU A 271 -14.83 12.21 16.69
C LEU A 271 -16.23 12.47 16.17
N ASP A 272 -16.78 13.55 16.64
CA ASP A 272 -17.60 14.40 15.79
C ASP A 272 -16.71 14.73 14.58
N ASP A 273 -17.22 14.53 13.36
CA ASP A 273 -16.63 14.95 12.06
C ASP A 273 -15.53 14.09 11.39
N ALA A 274 -15.56 12.76 11.43
CA ALA A 274 -14.80 11.96 10.46
C ALA A 274 -15.73 11.43 9.34
N PRO A 275 -15.41 11.65 8.04
CA PRO A 275 -16.24 11.15 6.95
C PRO A 275 -16.30 9.61 6.99
N TYR A 276 -17.50 9.07 6.88
CA TYR A 276 -17.80 7.65 6.91
C TYR A 276 -17.11 6.92 5.75
N SER A 277 -16.20 5.98 6.04
CA SER A 277 -15.51 5.23 4.99
C SER A 277 -16.45 4.21 4.34
N ARG A 278 -16.56 4.26 3.03
CA ARG A 278 -17.39 3.40 2.16
C ARG A 278 -17.15 1.90 2.35
N PHE A 279 -15.96 1.53 2.83
CA PHE A 279 -15.47 0.16 2.95
C PHE A 279 -14.94 -0.19 4.35
N ALA A 280 -15.33 0.54 5.39
CA ALA A 280 -15.01 0.20 6.77
C ALA A 280 -15.87 -1.00 7.22
N ASP A 281 -15.54 -2.17 6.71
CA ASP A 281 -16.02 -3.42 7.23
C ASP A 281 -15.16 -3.82 8.44
N SER A 282 -15.79 -3.78 9.60
CA SER A 282 -15.21 -4.22 10.85
C SER A 282 -14.82 -5.70 10.79
N HIS A 283 -13.51 -5.99 10.71
CA HIS A 283 -12.96 -7.25 11.16
C HIS A 283 -13.20 -7.37 12.68
N ASP A 284 -14.31 -7.94 13.06
CA ASP A 284 -14.57 -8.32 14.46
C ASP A 284 -14.36 -9.83 14.60
N GLY A 285 -13.11 -10.18 14.94
CA GLY A 285 -12.74 -11.51 15.37
C GLY A 285 -13.38 -11.81 16.72
N LYS A 286 -14.07 -12.93 16.78
CA LYS A 286 -14.69 -13.61 17.92
C LYS A 286 -14.17 -13.18 19.29
N ARG A 287 -15.02 -12.55 20.09
CA ARG A 287 -14.93 -12.58 21.55
C ARG A 287 -16.28 -12.91 22.18
N HIS A 288 -16.21 -13.88 23.07
CA HIS A 288 -17.28 -14.48 23.86
C HIS A 288 -18.09 -13.48 24.71
N ARG A 289 -19.39 -13.76 24.76
CA ARG A 289 -20.38 -13.55 25.84
C ARG A 289 -20.46 -12.19 26.52
N GLY A 290 -21.55 -11.51 26.22
CA GLY A 290 -22.15 -10.49 27.03
C GLY A 290 -23.43 -10.00 26.35
N LYS A 291 -24.59 -10.60 26.70
CA LYS A 291 -25.93 -10.12 26.33
C LYS A 291 -26.12 -8.68 26.82
N ARG A 292 -25.94 -7.70 25.94
CA ARG A 292 -26.66 -6.40 26.01
C ARG A 292 -26.82 -5.93 24.57
N GLY A 293 -28.09 -5.69 24.18
CA GLY A 293 -28.47 -5.26 22.83
C GLY A 293 -27.63 -4.04 22.39
N ARG A 294 -26.76 -4.22 21.42
CA ARG A 294 -26.13 -3.12 20.71
C ARG A 294 -27.19 -2.54 19.77
N HIS A 295 -27.73 -1.39 20.10
CA HIS A 295 -28.37 -0.52 19.11
C HIS A 295 -27.32 -0.24 18.03
N ARG A 296 -27.46 -0.88 16.86
CA ARG A 296 -26.72 -0.49 15.66
C ARG A 296 -27.18 0.92 15.30
N SER A 297 -26.26 1.86 15.19
CA SER A 297 -26.57 3.16 14.61
C SER A 297 -27.18 2.97 13.23
N PRO A 298 -28.26 3.69 12.88
CA PRO A 298 -28.83 3.62 11.54
C PRO A 298 -27.77 3.96 10.49
N PRO A 299 -27.88 3.44 9.24
CA PRO A 299 -26.99 3.82 8.15
C PRO A 299 -26.97 5.35 7.98
N PRO A 300 -25.83 5.94 7.51
CA PRO A 300 -25.74 7.37 7.32
C PRO A 300 -26.77 7.84 6.30
N GLY A 301 -27.45 8.93 6.62
CA GLY A 301 -28.39 9.60 5.71
C GLY A 301 -27.66 10.33 4.57
N PRO A 302 -28.42 10.94 3.64
CA PRO A 302 -27.89 11.63 2.45
C PRO A 302 -26.78 12.64 2.75
N GLU A 303 -26.91 13.39 3.84
CA GLU A 303 -25.97 14.45 4.25
C GLU A 303 -24.56 13.95 4.61
N ARG A 304 -24.41 12.65 4.90
CA ARG A 304 -23.15 12.00 5.24
C ARG A 304 -22.77 10.86 4.29
N CYS A 305 -23.54 10.69 3.22
CA CYS A 305 -23.29 9.68 2.20
C CYS A 305 -22.26 10.18 1.18
N PHE A 306 -21.26 9.36 0.86
CA PHE A 306 -20.22 9.69 -0.14
C PHE A 306 -20.71 9.79 -1.57
N PHE A 307 -21.94 9.41 -1.85
CA PHE A 307 -22.52 9.42 -3.17
C PHE A 307 -23.61 10.49 -3.34
N CYS A 308 -24.15 11.02 -2.25
CA CYS A 308 -25.21 12.01 -2.34
C CYS A 308 -24.66 13.40 -2.65
N LEU A 309 -25.18 14.02 -3.71
CA LEU A 309 -24.84 15.40 -4.08
C LEU A 309 -25.22 16.42 -3.01
N SER A 310 -26.10 16.05 -2.09
CA SER A 310 -26.47 16.86 -0.92
C SER A 310 -25.44 16.82 0.23
N ASN A 311 -24.43 15.95 0.14
CA ASN A 311 -23.36 15.92 1.13
C ASN A 311 -22.37 17.06 0.90
N PRO A 312 -22.22 18.03 1.84
CA PRO A 312 -21.31 19.16 1.67
C PRO A 312 -19.82 18.76 1.58
N ASN A 313 -19.47 17.55 2.02
CA ASN A 313 -18.11 17.03 1.97
C ASN A 313 -17.87 16.07 0.79
N LEU A 314 -18.78 16.05 -0.19
CA LEU A 314 -18.59 15.26 -1.40
C LEU A 314 -17.43 15.84 -2.21
N SER A 315 -16.57 14.96 -2.75
CA SER A 315 -15.51 15.31 -3.71
C SER A 315 -16.14 15.68 -5.06
N LEU A 316 -16.76 16.86 -5.14
CA LEU A 316 -17.48 17.32 -6.34
C LEU A 316 -16.60 17.41 -7.58
N HIS A 317 -15.29 17.62 -7.42
CA HIS A 317 -14.33 17.64 -8.52
C HIS A 317 -14.24 16.29 -9.25
N MET A 318 -14.65 15.19 -8.61
CA MET A 318 -14.68 13.86 -9.23
C MET A 318 -15.95 13.59 -10.03
N VAL A 319 -16.98 14.40 -9.94
CA VAL A 319 -18.22 14.26 -10.69
C VAL A 319 -17.98 14.72 -12.12
N ALA A 320 -18.13 13.84 -13.09
CA ALA A 320 -17.82 14.12 -14.49
C ALA A 320 -19.02 14.73 -15.23
N THR A 321 -20.20 14.11 -15.12
CA THR A 321 -21.44 14.58 -15.72
C THR A 321 -22.65 14.20 -14.88
N ILE A 322 -23.71 14.99 -14.97
CA ILE A 322 -24.93 14.85 -14.17
C ILE A 322 -26.12 14.73 -15.13
N GLY A 323 -26.84 13.61 -15.04
CA GLY A 323 -28.11 13.37 -15.74
C GLY A 323 -29.32 13.84 -14.94
N GLU A 324 -30.50 13.32 -15.28
CA GLU A 324 -31.75 13.64 -14.58
C GLU A 324 -31.92 12.82 -13.30
N ASP A 325 -31.64 11.52 -13.35
CA ASP A 325 -31.85 10.55 -12.26
C ASP A 325 -30.54 9.92 -11.75
N SER A 326 -29.41 10.14 -12.44
CA SER A 326 -28.11 9.54 -12.12
C SER A 326 -26.95 10.44 -12.57
N TYR A 327 -25.72 10.11 -12.13
CA TYR A 327 -24.52 10.86 -12.51
C TYR A 327 -23.30 9.93 -12.66
N LEU A 328 -22.29 10.41 -13.41
CA LEU A 328 -21.00 9.77 -13.53
C LEU A 328 -19.94 10.46 -12.68
N ALA A 329 -19.10 9.67 -12.03
CA ALA A 329 -17.90 10.14 -11.33
C ALA A 329 -16.73 9.20 -11.60
N THR A 330 -15.50 9.71 -11.56
CA THR A 330 -14.31 8.86 -11.51
C THR A 330 -14.22 8.14 -10.16
N ALA A 331 -13.65 6.93 -10.16
CA ALA A 331 -13.49 6.17 -8.92
C ALA A 331 -12.35 6.76 -8.08
N LYS A 332 -12.57 6.91 -6.78
CA LYS A 332 -11.49 7.25 -5.85
C LYS A 332 -10.50 6.09 -5.73
N GLY A 333 -9.22 6.38 -5.93
CA GLY A 333 -8.19 5.34 -6.01
C GLY A 333 -8.47 4.34 -7.13
N PRO A 334 -8.46 4.75 -8.41
CA PRO A 334 -8.82 3.91 -9.54
C PRO A 334 -7.90 2.70 -9.67
N LEU A 335 -8.43 1.58 -10.19
CA LEU A 335 -7.63 0.36 -10.37
C LEU A 335 -6.56 0.55 -11.44
N ALA A 336 -6.94 0.98 -12.62
CA ALA A 336 -5.99 1.31 -13.69
C ALA A 336 -5.32 2.67 -13.43
N LYS A 337 -4.15 2.85 -14.00
CA LYS A 337 -3.45 4.15 -14.07
C LYS A 337 -3.91 4.91 -15.31
N PRO A 338 -3.72 6.24 -15.38
CA PRO A 338 -3.97 7.00 -16.61
C PRO A 338 -3.21 6.46 -17.82
N THR A 339 -2.07 5.81 -17.59
CA THR A 339 -1.22 5.24 -18.64
C THR A 339 -1.58 3.81 -19.04
N THR A 340 -2.48 3.12 -18.32
CA THR A 340 -2.76 1.68 -18.53
C THR A 340 -3.31 1.39 -19.93
N PHE A 341 -4.14 2.26 -20.47
CA PHE A 341 -4.80 2.07 -21.77
C PHE A 341 -4.40 3.13 -22.81
N THR A 342 -3.29 3.83 -22.61
CA THR A 342 -2.83 4.91 -23.52
C THR A 342 -2.58 4.40 -24.94
N GLU A 343 -2.03 3.18 -25.09
CA GLU A 343 -1.85 2.54 -26.40
C GLU A 343 -3.17 2.28 -27.16
N HIS A 344 -4.29 2.33 -26.44
CA HIS A 344 -5.63 2.18 -26.97
C HIS A 344 -6.41 3.50 -27.01
N GLY A 345 -5.74 4.64 -26.93
CA GLY A 345 -6.36 5.96 -27.06
C GLY A 345 -7.14 6.43 -25.82
N ILE A 346 -6.97 5.77 -24.66
CA ILE A 346 -7.56 6.16 -23.37
C ILE A 346 -6.43 6.61 -22.42
N ASN A 347 -6.42 7.89 -22.11
CA ASN A 347 -5.38 8.57 -21.31
C ASN A 347 -5.87 8.94 -19.89
N PHE A 348 -6.85 8.22 -19.37
CA PHE A 348 -7.38 8.31 -18.01
C PHE A 348 -7.64 6.88 -17.48
N PRO A 349 -7.83 6.67 -16.16
CA PRO A 349 -7.94 5.32 -15.58
C PRO A 349 -9.11 4.48 -16.09
N GLY A 350 -10.18 5.11 -16.58
CA GLY A 350 -11.37 4.42 -17.09
C GLY A 350 -12.22 3.75 -16.02
N HIS A 351 -11.88 3.81 -14.75
CA HIS A 351 -12.68 3.29 -13.64
C HIS A 351 -13.73 4.33 -13.26
N ILE A 352 -14.95 4.14 -13.75
CA ILE A 352 -16.06 5.10 -13.65
C ILE A 352 -17.15 4.54 -12.73
N ILE A 353 -17.74 5.40 -11.93
CA ILE A 353 -18.86 5.08 -11.04
C ILE A 353 -20.12 5.69 -11.62
N ILE A 354 -21.16 4.87 -11.82
CA ILE A 354 -22.50 5.27 -12.22
C ILE A 354 -23.36 5.25 -10.96
N THR A 355 -23.90 6.38 -10.57
CA THR A 355 -24.55 6.53 -9.25
C THR A 355 -25.94 7.14 -9.42
N PRO A 356 -27.01 6.53 -8.87
CA PRO A 356 -28.34 7.17 -8.82
C PRO A 356 -28.31 8.40 -7.90
N MET A 357 -29.11 9.41 -8.20
CA MET A 357 -29.27 10.57 -7.32
C MET A 357 -30.03 10.22 -6.04
N ALA A 358 -30.95 9.28 -6.13
CA ALA A 358 -31.72 8.83 -4.99
C ALA A 358 -30.85 8.10 -3.96
N HIS A 359 -30.94 8.47 -2.70
CA HIS A 359 -30.29 7.79 -1.60
C HIS A 359 -30.97 6.46 -1.28
N THR A 360 -30.62 5.42 -2.02
CA THR A 360 -31.22 4.10 -1.88
C THR A 360 -30.14 3.00 -1.82
N PRO A 361 -30.31 1.97 -0.96
CA PRO A 361 -29.38 0.85 -0.88
C PRO A 361 -29.39 -0.04 -2.12
N THR A 362 -30.53 -0.19 -2.78
CA THR A 362 -30.70 -0.89 -4.06
C THR A 362 -31.70 -0.11 -4.91
N ILE A 363 -31.63 -0.19 -6.23
CA ILE A 363 -32.59 0.50 -7.10
C ILE A 363 -33.99 -0.07 -6.91
N ALA A 364 -34.10 -1.38 -6.72
CA ALA A 364 -35.39 -2.07 -6.51
C ALA A 364 -36.05 -1.78 -5.15
N SER A 365 -35.30 -1.34 -4.13
CA SER A 365 -35.84 -0.97 -2.79
C SER A 365 -36.26 0.49 -2.69
N ALA A 366 -36.19 1.23 -3.77
CA ALA A 366 -36.51 2.65 -3.84
C ALA A 366 -38.03 2.97 -3.75
N THR A 367 -38.80 2.10 -3.15
CA THR A 367 -40.25 2.28 -2.93
C THR A 367 -40.57 3.00 -1.60
N ALA A 368 -39.65 3.88 -1.14
CA ALA A 368 -39.90 4.74 0.01
C ALA A 368 -40.91 5.84 -0.37
N GLU A 369 -41.58 6.43 0.61
CA GLU A 369 -42.68 7.42 0.45
C GLU A 369 -42.40 8.60 -0.51
N SER A 370 -41.13 8.83 -0.89
CA SER A 370 -40.70 9.94 -1.76
C SER A 370 -40.14 9.52 -3.13
N TYR A 371 -40.14 8.21 -3.48
CA TYR A 371 -39.53 7.71 -4.72
C TYR A 371 -40.39 6.59 -5.30
N SER A 372 -41.09 6.87 -6.39
CA SER A 372 -42.03 5.95 -7.02
C SER A 372 -41.34 4.84 -7.81
N THR A 373 -42.06 3.76 -8.12
CA THR A 373 -41.58 2.70 -9.02
C THR A 373 -41.23 3.25 -10.41
N ALA A 374 -41.95 4.28 -10.89
CA ALA A 374 -41.66 4.95 -12.14
C ALA A 374 -40.34 5.72 -12.08
N ASP A 375 -40.03 6.38 -10.97
CA ASP A 375 -38.76 7.06 -10.76
C ASP A 375 -37.59 6.06 -10.71
N ALA A 376 -37.78 4.93 -10.02
CA ALA A 376 -36.79 3.84 -9.96
C ALA A 376 -36.50 3.25 -11.35
N GLN A 377 -37.55 3.11 -12.19
CA GLN A 377 -37.39 2.62 -13.57
C GLN A 377 -36.61 3.62 -14.42
N ARG A 378 -36.96 4.94 -14.37
CA ARG A 378 -36.20 5.98 -15.09
C ARG A 378 -34.73 5.99 -14.68
N THR A 379 -34.46 5.87 -13.38
CA THR A 379 -33.09 5.78 -12.87
C THR A 379 -32.35 4.57 -13.45
N LEU A 380 -32.98 3.39 -13.46
CA LEU A 380 -32.40 2.19 -14.04
C LEU A 380 -32.12 2.34 -15.54
N ASP A 381 -33.06 2.95 -16.27
CA ASP A 381 -32.94 3.21 -17.71
C ASP A 381 -31.79 4.21 -17.99
N GLU A 382 -31.68 5.28 -17.22
CA GLU A 382 -30.60 6.27 -17.38
C GLU A 382 -29.23 5.71 -17.00
N MET A 383 -29.12 4.96 -15.91
CA MET A 383 -27.88 4.27 -15.56
C MET A 383 -27.45 3.26 -16.64
N THR A 384 -28.42 2.58 -17.24
CA THR A 384 -28.18 1.67 -18.37
C THR A 384 -27.66 2.43 -19.59
N ARG A 385 -28.26 3.57 -19.91
CA ARG A 385 -27.83 4.46 -20.98
C ARG A 385 -26.41 4.98 -20.77
N PHE A 386 -26.05 5.38 -19.54
CA PHE A 386 -24.68 5.75 -19.21
C PHE A 386 -23.69 4.58 -19.42
N ARG A 387 -24.02 3.38 -18.95
CA ARG A 387 -23.18 2.19 -19.18
C ARG A 387 -22.95 1.94 -20.67
N GLU A 388 -24.01 2.01 -21.50
CA GLU A 388 -23.93 1.80 -22.95
C GLU A 388 -23.13 2.91 -23.64
N SER A 389 -23.30 4.17 -23.23
CA SER A 389 -22.51 5.29 -23.72
C SER A 389 -21.02 5.14 -23.40
N LEU A 390 -20.68 4.66 -22.20
CA LEU A 390 -19.30 4.36 -21.80
C LEU A 390 -18.72 3.20 -22.64
N GLN A 391 -19.50 2.16 -22.93
CA GLN A 391 -19.11 1.05 -23.79
C GLN A 391 -18.82 1.55 -25.20
N ALA A 392 -19.72 2.37 -25.77
CA ALA A 392 -19.55 2.95 -27.10
C ALA A 392 -18.29 3.84 -27.20
N MET A 393 -18.06 4.69 -26.19
CA MET A 393 -16.85 5.51 -26.10
C MET A 393 -15.59 4.64 -26.10
N VAL A 394 -15.54 3.63 -25.22
CA VAL A 394 -14.35 2.76 -25.07
C VAL A 394 -14.07 2.02 -26.38
N ALA A 395 -15.09 1.45 -27.02
CA ALA A 395 -14.94 0.78 -28.31
C ALA A 395 -14.41 1.72 -29.39
N ALA A 396 -15.04 2.88 -29.57
CA ALA A 396 -14.66 3.85 -30.61
C ALA A 396 -13.23 4.38 -30.40
N LYS A 397 -12.89 4.82 -29.18
CA LYS A 397 -11.55 5.37 -28.85
C LYS A 397 -10.46 4.33 -29.01
N SER A 398 -10.73 3.06 -28.73
CA SER A 398 -9.74 1.99 -28.81
C SER A 398 -9.71 1.26 -30.15
N SER A 399 -10.48 1.70 -31.14
CA SER A 399 -10.69 0.96 -32.40
C SER A 399 -11.11 -0.50 -32.13
N HIS A 400 -12.07 -0.69 -31.22
CA HIS A 400 -12.64 -1.98 -30.77
C HIS A 400 -11.65 -2.93 -30.07
N LYS A 401 -10.48 -2.46 -29.67
CA LYS A 401 -9.47 -3.27 -28.94
C LYS A 401 -9.81 -3.43 -27.45
N LEU A 402 -10.61 -2.52 -26.90
CA LEU A 402 -11.11 -2.61 -25.53
C LEU A 402 -12.59 -2.95 -25.52
N GLY A 403 -12.96 -3.86 -24.63
CA GLY A 403 -14.30 -4.07 -24.13
C GLY A 403 -14.46 -3.45 -22.75
N ALA A 404 -15.51 -3.81 -22.06
CA ALA A 404 -15.82 -3.29 -20.75
C ALA A 404 -16.43 -4.34 -19.84
N ILE A 405 -16.20 -4.18 -18.56
CA ILE A 405 -16.94 -4.83 -17.49
C ILE A 405 -17.67 -3.77 -16.68
N THR A 406 -18.86 -4.12 -16.22
CA THR A 406 -19.60 -3.32 -15.25
C THR A 406 -20.07 -4.26 -14.16
N TRP A 407 -19.99 -3.84 -12.90
CA TRP A 407 -20.50 -4.66 -11.81
C TRP A 407 -21.30 -3.84 -10.82
N GLU A 408 -22.19 -4.55 -10.16
CA GLU A 408 -23.05 -4.07 -9.08
C GLU A 408 -23.00 -5.04 -7.90
N ILE A 409 -22.99 -4.49 -6.71
CA ILE A 409 -23.22 -5.24 -5.47
C ILE A 409 -24.52 -4.70 -4.88
N SER A 410 -25.64 -5.37 -5.14
CA SER A 410 -26.97 -4.97 -4.69
C SER A 410 -27.31 -5.66 -3.39
N ARG A 411 -27.40 -4.90 -2.31
CA ARG A 411 -27.75 -5.40 -0.97
C ARG A 411 -28.66 -4.43 -0.23
N GLY A 412 -29.69 -4.94 0.38
CA GLY A 412 -30.60 -4.13 1.21
C GLY A 412 -29.93 -3.42 2.40
N ARG A 413 -28.68 -3.82 2.74
CA ARG A 413 -27.87 -3.18 3.79
C ARG A 413 -26.82 -2.21 3.25
N ASN A 414 -26.77 -1.96 1.95
CA ASN A 414 -25.89 -0.93 1.39
C ASN A 414 -26.33 0.45 1.88
N ILE A 415 -25.41 1.41 1.79
CA ILE A 415 -25.73 2.81 2.08
C ILE A 415 -26.35 3.46 0.85
N HIS A 416 -25.78 3.18 -0.32
CA HIS A 416 -26.17 3.77 -1.58
C HIS A 416 -25.80 2.82 -2.73
N SER A 417 -26.72 2.58 -3.63
CA SER A 417 -26.50 1.79 -4.85
C SER A 417 -25.55 2.51 -5.81
N HIS A 418 -24.70 1.76 -6.50
CA HIS A 418 -23.87 2.28 -7.57
C HIS A 418 -23.34 1.13 -8.43
N TRP A 419 -23.06 1.42 -9.69
CA TRP A 419 -22.38 0.52 -10.60
C TRP A 419 -20.95 1.00 -10.82
N GLN A 420 -20.03 0.06 -11.02
CA GLN A 420 -18.64 0.37 -11.34
C GLN A 420 -18.32 -0.16 -12.73
N PHE A 421 -17.83 0.72 -13.58
CA PHE A 421 -17.45 0.45 -14.95
C PHE A 421 -15.93 0.43 -15.08
N HIS A 422 -15.38 -0.51 -15.86
CA HIS A 422 -13.94 -0.59 -16.11
C HIS A 422 -13.65 -1.13 -17.51
N PRO A 423 -12.78 -0.49 -18.33
CA PRO A 423 -12.29 -1.05 -19.58
C PRO A 423 -11.44 -2.30 -19.34
N VAL A 424 -11.52 -3.23 -20.26
CA VAL A 424 -10.65 -4.43 -20.32
C VAL A 424 -10.30 -4.74 -21.76
N PRO A 425 -9.18 -5.41 -22.07
CA PRO A 425 -8.91 -5.88 -23.41
C PRO A 425 -10.08 -6.72 -23.98
N ALA A 426 -10.54 -6.39 -25.18
CA ALA A 426 -11.71 -7.03 -25.80
C ALA A 426 -11.49 -8.53 -26.01
N ASP A 427 -10.27 -8.95 -26.31
CA ASP A 427 -9.91 -10.36 -26.49
C ASP A 427 -10.11 -11.19 -25.20
N LEU A 428 -9.90 -10.61 -24.01
CA LEU A 428 -10.15 -11.30 -22.75
C LEU A 428 -11.64 -11.59 -22.55
N VAL A 429 -12.52 -10.67 -22.99
CA VAL A 429 -13.96 -10.87 -22.96
C VAL A 429 -14.38 -11.93 -23.98
N GLN A 430 -13.90 -11.79 -25.23
CA GLN A 430 -14.25 -12.68 -26.35
C GLN A 430 -13.82 -14.11 -26.13
N ARG A 431 -12.67 -14.32 -25.52
CA ARG A 431 -12.12 -15.64 -25.15
C ARG A 431 -12.74 -16.23 -23.88
N GLY A 432 -13.68 -15.52 -23.25
CA GLY A 432 -14.29 -15.95 -21.99
C GLY A 432 -13.37 -15.93 -20.77
N LEU A 433 -12.19 -15.31 -20.87
CA LEU A 433 -11.21 -15.31 -19.78
C LEU A 433 -11.67 -14.43 -18.61
N VAL A 434 -12.41 -13.36 -18.88
CA VAL A 434 -12.99 -12.51 -17.82
C VAL A 434 -14.02 -13.32 -17.03
N GLU A 435 -14.96 -13.99 -17.71
CA GLU A 435 -15.95 -14.85 -17.06
C GLU A 435 -15.29 -15.96 -16.25
N ALA A 436 -14.33 -16.67 -16.84
CA ALA A 436 -13.58 -17.74 -16.17
C ALA A 436 -12.87 -17.22 -14.91
N GLY A 437 -12.23 -16.05 -14.99
CA GLY A 437 -11.56 -15.43 -13.83
C GLY A 437 -12.50 -15.15 -12.67
N PHE A 438 -13.70 -14.60 -12.95
CA PHE A 438 -14.71 -14.38 -11.93
C PHE A 438 -15.25 -15.69 -11.34
N ARG A 439 -15.49 -16.72 -12.16
CA ARG A 439 -15.97 -18.03 -11.68
C ARG A 439 -14.94 -18.72 -10.78
N VAL A 440 -13.68 -18.76 -11.19
CA VAL A 440 -12.59 -19.39 -10.43
C VAL A 440 -12.40 -18.67 -9.09
N GLU A 441 -12.40 -17.33 -9.07
CA GLU A 441 -12.23 -16.58 -7.82
C GLU A 441 -13.46 -16.71 -6.90
N ALA A 442 -14.67 -16.86 -7.47
CA ALA A 442 -15.87 -17.16 -6.69
C ALA A 442 -15.76 -18.53 -6.00
N GLU A 443 -15.31 -19.55 -6.73
CA GLU A 443 -15.09 -20.89 -6.21
C GLU A 443 -14.02 -20.90 -5.11
N ASN A 444 -12.88 -20.25 -5.33
CA ASN A 444 -11.81 -20.10 -4.34
C ASN A 444 -12.30 -19.42 -3.05
N SER A 445 -13.21 -18.46 -3.19
CA SER A 445 -13.83 -17.73 -2.06
C SER A 445 -15.04 -18.47 -1.45
N LYS A 446 -15.41 -19.64 -2.00
CA LYS A 446 -16.59 -20.43 -1.59
C LYS A 446 -17.90 -19.66 -1.73
N TYR A 447 -17.98 -18.76 -2.71
CA TYR A 447 -19.19 -18.02 -3.03
C TYR A 447 -20.17 -18.89 -3.85
N PRO A 448 -21.46 -18.56 -3.85
CA PRO A 448 -22.41 -19.18 -4.77
C PRO A 448 -21.96 -19.04 -6.24
N ALA A 449 -22.42 -19.95 -7.09
CA ALA A 449 -22.08 -19.93 -8.49
C ALA A 449 -22.61 -18.67 -9.20
N LEU A 450 -21.82 -18.16 -10.16
CA LEU A 450 -22.26 -17.14 -11.10
C LEU A 450 -23.13 -17.80 -12.18
N GLU A 451 -24.37 -17.37 -12.31
CA GLU A 451 -25.31 -17.86 -13.32
C GLU A 451 -25.43 -16.87 -14.46
N ALA A 452 -25.45 -17.38 -15.70
CA ALA A 452 -25.69 -16.56 -16.87
C ALA A 452 -27.21 -16.23 -16.93
N ARG A 453 -27.59 -15.09 -16.39
CA ARG A 453 -28.94 -14.56 -16.41
C ARG A 453 -28.91 -13.04 -16.28
N ASP A 454 -29.95 -12.38 -16.75
CA ASP A 454 -30.14 -10.95 -16.58
C ASP A 454 -31.29 -10.66 -15.59
N LEU A 455 -31.25 -9.46 -15.00
CA LEU A 455 -32.27 -8.91 -14.12
C LEU A 455 -32.69 -7.52 -14.66
N PRO A 456 -33.39 -7.50 -15.85
CA PRO A 456 -33.63 -6.26 -16.58
C PRO A 456 -34.70 -5.38 -15.95
N THR A 457 -35.57 -5.93 -15.11
CA THR A 457 -36.68 -5.20 -14.47
C THR A 457 -36.51 -5.09 -12.98
N LEU A 458 -37.11 -4.08 -12.37
CA LEU A 458 -37.14 -3.89 -10.92
C LEU A 458 -37.73 -5.10 -10.20
N GLU A 459 -38.77 -5.70 -10.76
CA GLU A 459 -39.40 -6.91 -10.20
C GLU A 459 -38.41 -8.09 -10.17
N SER A 460 -37.68 -8.30 -11.27
CA SER A 460 -36.66 -9.36 -11.31
C SER A 460 -35.51 -9.15 -10.32
N GLN A 461 -35.11 -7.89 -10.10
CA GLN A 461 -34.10 -7.52 -9.10
C GLN A 461 -34.64 -7.71 -7.68
N GLN A 462 -35.88 -7.31 -7.43
CA GLN A 462 -36.53 -7.49 -6.13
C GLN A 462 -36.69 -8.99 -5.80
N ALA A 463 -37.09 -9.79 -6.76
CA ALA A 463 -37.23 -11.23 -6.62
C ALA A 463 -35.89 -11.95 -6.39
N ALA A 464 -34.78 -11.40 -6.90
CA ALA A 464 -33.43 -11.93 -6.70
C ALA A 464 -32.89 -11.66 -5.28
N GLY A 465 -33.43 -10.69 -4.53
CA GLY A 465 -32.96 -10.28 -3.22
C GLY A 465 -31.57 -9.61 -3.30
N ASP A 466 -30.66 -9.98 -2.37
CA ASP A 466 -29.27 -9.51 -2.41
C ASP A 466 -28.47 -10.29 -3.46
N PHE A 467 -27.75 -9.59 -4.34
CA PHE A 467 -26.96 -10.21 -5.40
C PHE A 467 -25.70 -9.40 -5.75
N PHE A 468 -24.74 -10.07 -6.37
CA PHE A 468 -23.68 -9.50 -7.19
C PHE A 468 -24.01 -9.71 -8.65
N ARG A 469 -23.90 -8.67 -9.48
CA ARG A 469 -24.18 -8.72 -10.91
C ARG A 469 -22.97 -8.20 -11.69
N LEU A 470 -22.65 -8.86 -12.80
CA LEU A 470 -21.53 -8.55 -13.66
C LEU A 470 -22.00 -8.52 -15.12
N TRP A 471 -21.79 -7.43 -15.81
CA TRP A 471 -21.97 -7.31 -17.26
C TRP A 471 -20.62 -7.35 -17.94
N LEU A 472 -20.50 -8.23 -18.93
CA LEU A 472 -19.35 -8.38 -19.81
C LEU A 472 -19.72 -7.92 -21.18
N TRP A 473 -18.92 -7.03 -21.77
CA TRP A 473 -19.22 -6.48 -23.08
C TRP A 473 -17.94 -6.28 -23.90
N ALA A 474 -17.98 -6.63 -25.18
CA ALA A 474 -16.98 -6.28 -26.18
C ALA A 474 -17.65 -6.12 -27.54
N ASP A 475 -17.20 -5.14 -28.33
CA ASP A 475 -17.69 -4.90 -29.69
C ASP A 475 -16.61 -5.29 -30.71
N ASN A 476 -16.99 -6.14 -31.68
CA ASN A 476 -16.09 -6.60 -32.76
C ASN A 476 -16.22 -5.77 -34.02
N GLY A 477 -17.03 -4.72 -34.03
CA GLY A 477 -17.31 -3.89 -35.20
C GLY A 477 -18.42 -4.47 -36.13
N ASP A 478 -18.47 -5.77 -36.32
CA ASP A 478 -19.44 -6.43 -37.20
C ASP A 478 -20.55 -7.22 -36.50
N ASP A 479 -20.22 -7.83 -35.36
CA ASP A 479 -21.18 -8.55 -34.50
C ASP A 479 -21.19 -7.94 -33.11
N ARG A 480 -22.25 -7.24 -32.76
CA ARG A 480 -22.50 -6.84 -31.38
C ARG A 480 -22.59 -8.10 -30.52
N ILE A 481 -21.52 -8.45 -29.83
CA ILE A 481 -21.63 -9.44 -28.76
C ILE A 481 -22.66 -8.87 -27.80
N LYS A 482 -23.86 -9.46 -27.77
CA LYS A 482 -24.83 -9.17 -26.72
C LYS A 482 -24.11 -9.44 -25.42
N GLY A 483 -23.89 -8.37 -24.63
CA GLY A 483 -23.14 -8.48 -23.42
C GLY A 483 -23.68 -9.60 -22.54
N THR A 484 -22.80 -10.45 -22.03
CA THR A 484 -23.18 -11.51 -21.09
C THR A 484 -23.41 -10.89 -19.73
N CYS A 485 -24.56 -11.18 -19.13
CA CYS A 485 -24.86 -10.82 -17.75
C CYS A 485 -24.74 -12.05 -16.86
N LEU A 486 -23.99 -11.93 -15.77
CA LEU A 486 -23.80 -12.97 -14.76
C LEU A 486 -24.32 -12.47 -13.44
N VAL A 487 -25.05 -13.32 -12.72
CA VAL A 487 -25.61 -12.99 -11.40
C VAL A 487 -25.21 -14.06 -10.39
N MET A 488 -24.78 -13.63 -9.21
CA MET A 488 -24.49 -14.46 -8.06
C MET A 488 -25.40 -14.03 -6.91
N PRO A 489 -26.22 -14.93 -6.32
CA PRO A 489 -26.99 -14.60 -5.13
C PRO A 489 -26.06 -14.37 -3.93
N LEU A 490 -26.41 -13.43 -3.06
CA LEU A 490 -25.67 -13.12 -1.83
C LEU A 490 -26.56 -13.42 -0.61
N PRO A 491 -26.69 -14.70 -0.21
CA PRO A 491 -27.59 -15.09 0.87
C PRO A 491 -27.16 -14.49 2.22
N ASP A 492 -28.12 -13.99 2.99
CA ASP A 492 -27.93 -13.48 4.37
C ASP A 492 -28.08 -14.63 5.39
N ALA A 493 -27.44 -15.77 5.12
CA ALA A 493 -27.46 -16.92 6.03
C ALA A 493 -26.27 -16.88 7.00
N PRO A 494 -26.44 -17.35 8.26
CA PRO A 494 -25.35 -17.29 9.26
C PRO A 494 -24.08 -18.07 8.90
N ASP A 495 -24.21 -19.08 8.06
CA ASP A 495 -23.16 -19.98 7.56
C ASP A 495 -22.68 -19.62 6.15
N ALA A 496 -23.32 -18.65 5.49
CA ALA A 496 -22.87 -18.17 4.19
C ALA A 496 -21.51 -17.44 4.31
N PRO A 497 -20.59 -17.65 3.36
CA PRO A 497 -19.33 -16.93 3.32
C PRO A 497 -19.61 -15.43 3.15
N ARG A 498 -18.94 -14.61 3.94
CA ARG A 498 -19.06 -13.17 3.84
C ARG A 498 -18.51 -12.70 2.49
N PHE A 499 -19.33 -12.03 1.70
CA PHE A 499 -18.91 -11.49 0.42
C PHE A 499 -17.94 -10.33 0.60
N ASP A 500 -16.77 -10.42 -0.01
CA ASP A 500 -15.75 -9.39 -0.03
C ASP A 500 -16.07 -8.32 -1.09
N LEU A 501 -16.25 -7.08 -0.68
CA LEU A 501 -16.54 -5.97 -1.58
C LEU A 501 -15.39 -5.67 -2.57
N GLN A 502 -14.17 -6.14 -2.28
CA GLN A 502 -13.03 -6.05 -3.18
C GLN A 502 -12.95 -7.21 -4.19
N TYR A 503 -13.83 -8.21 -4.10
CA TYR A 503 -13.85 -9.36 -4.98
C TYR A 503 -13.79 -8.99 -6.47
N PRO A 504 -14.66 -8.11 -7.02
CA PRO A 504 -14.61 -7.79 -8.45
C PRO A 504 -13.31 -7.05 -8.80
N ARG A 505 -12.88 -6.12 -7.95
CA ARG A 505 -11.64 -5.37 -8.18
C ARG A 505 -10.41 -6.28 -8.17
N ARG A 506 -10.37 -7.30 -7.30
CA ARG A 506 -9.28 -8.28 -7.23
C ARG A 506 -9.19 -9.13 -8.50
N VAL A 507 -10.33 -9.56 -9.03
CA VAL A 507 -10.36 -10.33 -10.27
C VAL A 507 -9.85 -9.49 -11.45
N VAL A 508 -10.35 -8.25 -11.57
CA VAL A 508 -9.91 -7.33 -12.64
C VAL A 508 -8.42 -7.00 -12.51
N ALA A 509 -7.93 -6.80 -11.29
CA ALA A 509 -6.51 -6.58 -11.03
C ALA A 509 -5.64 -7.73 -11.56
N LYS A 510 -6.02 -8.98 -11.28
CA LYS A 510 -5.33 -10.18 -11.78
C LYS A 510 -5.36 -10.27 -13.31
N LEU A 511 -6.50 -10.00 -13.93
CA LEU A 511 -6.65 -10.06 -15.39
C LEU A 511 -5.81 -9.00 -16.11
N LEU A 512 -5.55 -7.86 -15.47
CA LEU A 512 -4.79 -6.75 -16.04
C LEU A 512 -3.32 -6.69 -15.57
N GLY A 513 -2.86 -7.63 -14.73
CA GLY A 513 -1.51 -7.58 -14.16
C GLY A 513 -1.31 -6.40 -13.20
N LEU A 514 -2.36 -5.99 -12.47
CA LEU A 514 -2.39 -4.85 -11.57
C LEU A 514 -2.65 -5.28 -10.11
N GLU A 515 -2.15 -6.46 -9.70
CA GLU A 515 -2.44 -7.04 -8.38
C GLU A 515 -1.99 -6.15 -7.22
N ASP A 516 -1.01 -5.29 -7.43
CA ASP A 516 -0.57 -4.31 -6.44
C ASP A 516 -1.57 -3.17 -6.21
N ARG A 517 -2.61 -3.06 -7.04
CA ARG A 517 -3.61 -1.98 -7.04
C ARG A 517 -5.02 -2.40 -6.66
N PHE A 518 -5.25 -3.64 -6.23
CA PHE A 518 -6.60 -4.05 -5.89
C PHE A 518 -7.13 -3.37 -4.62
N VAL A 519 -6.26 -2.95 -3.70
CA VAL A 519 -6.64 -2.15 -2.52
C VAL A 519 -6.73 -0.68 -2.94
N TRP A 520 -7.96 -0.14 -2.98
CA TRP A 520 -8.19 1.21 -3.51
C TRP A 520 -7.52 2.32 -2.70
N GLN A 521 -7.34 2.11 -1.38
CA GLN A 521 -6.66 3.07 -0.50
C GLN A 521 -5.18 3.26 -0.88
N ASP A 522 -4.55 2.21 -1.40
CA ASP A 522 -3.16 2.24 -1.84
C ASP A 522 -3.01 2.90 -3.23
N CYS A 523 -4.15 3.18 -3.88
CA CYS A 523 -4.23 3.86 -5.17
C CYS A 523 -4.78 5.30 -5.04
N ALA A 524 -4.89 5.82 -3.81
CA ALA A 524 -5.39 7.17 -3.58
C ALA A 524 -4.52 8.19 -4.32
N GLN A 525 -5.19 9.11 -5.01
CA GLN A 525 -4.58 10.18 -5.77
C GLN A 525 -4.69 11.50 -5.00
N THR A 526 -3.89 12.47 -5.39
CA THR A 526 -4.05 13.85 -4.95
C THR A 526 -5.26 14.48 -5.65
N GLU A 527 -5.80 15.56 -5.09
CA GLU A 527 -6.94 16.25 -5.68
C GLU A 527 -6.65 16.79 -7.10
N ASP A 528 -5.42 17.19 -7.36
CA ASP A 528 -5.00 17.67 -8.69
C ASP A 528 -4.93 16.52 -9.71
N GLU A 529 -4.46 15.33 -9.31
CA GLU A 529 -4.49 14.12 -10.15
C GLU A 529 -5.94 13.67 -10.41
N GLU A 530 -6.80 13.68 -9.38
CA GLU A 530 -8.22 13.37 -9.51
C GLU A 530 -8.91 14.33 -10.49
N LYS A 531 -8.62 15.64 -10.43
CA LYS A 531 -9.13 16.65 -11.39
C LYS A 531 -8.63 16.40 -12.80
N ALA A 532 -7.34 16.14 -12.97
CA ALA A 532 -6.76 15.86 -14.29
C ALA A 532 -7.41 14.64 -14.95
N ASP A 533 -7.65 13.57 -14.18
CA ASP A 533 -8.33 12.36 -14.66
C ASP A 533 -9.79 12.63 -15.05
N VAL A 534 -10.50 13.43 -14.27
CA VAL A 534 -11.88 13.82 -14.59
C VAL A 534 -11.94 14.68 -15.86
N ASP A 535 -11.06 15.64 -16.02
CA ASP A 535 -11.04 16.51 -17.19
C ASP A 535 -10.67 15.73 -18.46
N ALA A 536 -9.70 14.80 -18.36
CA ALA A 536 -9.37 13.91 -19.47
C ALA A 536 -10.56 12.97 -19.83
N PHE A 537 -11.27 12.47 -18.82
CA PHE A 537 -12.47 11.66 -19.04
C PHE A 537 -13.60 12.48 -19.66
N ARG A 538 -13.91 13.68 -19.17
CA ARG A 538 -14.94 14.55 -19.73
C ARG A 538 -14.69 14.86 -21.21
N GLU A 539 -13.46 15.20 -21.55
CA GLU A 539 -13.08 15.45 -22.94
C GLU A 539 -13.24 14.21 -23.82
N ALA A 540 -12.82 13.06 -23.31
CA ALA A 540 -12.97 11.79 -24.04
C ALA A 540 -14.43 11.38 -24.20
N PHE A 541 -15.28 11.60 -23.20
CA PHE A 541 -16.68 11.16 -23.16
C PHE A 541 -17.64 12.12 -23.86
N ARG A 542 -17.23 13.34 -24.16
CA ARG A 542 -18.08 14.45 -24.65
C ARG A 542 -19.01 14.08 -25.79
N GLU A 543 -18.56 13.31 -26.75
CA GLU A 543 -19.36 12.88 -27.92
C GLU A 543 -20.46 11.88 -27.55
N TRP A 544 -20.30 11.14 -26.46
CA TRP A 544 -21.23 10.12 -25.97
C TRP A 544 -22.07 10.62 -24.77
N ASP A 545 -21.79 11.84 -24.30
CA ASP A 545 -22.49 12.42 -23.17
C ASP A 545 -23.86 12.97 -23.61
N PHE A 546 -24.87 12.14 -23.47
CA PHE A 546 -26.25 12.47 -23.82
C PHE A 546 -26.89 13.54 -22.92
N THR A 547 -26.25 13.97 -21.84
CA THR A 547 -26.74 15.02 -20.97
C THR A 547 -26.39 16.41 -21.49
N LEU A 548 -25.44 16.49 -22.43
CA LEU A 548 -25.08 17.72 -23.10
C LEU A 548 -26.08 18.07 -24.21
N PRO A 549 -26.35 19.36 -24.47
CA PRO A 549 -27.15 19.75 -25.61
C PRO A 549 -26.49 19.26 -26.91
N PRO A 550 -27.27 18.86 -27.92
CA PRO A 550 -26.73 18.45 -29.20
C PRO A 550 -25.84 19.59 -29.75
N ALA A 551 -24.66 19.21 -30.26
CA ALA A 551 -23.76 20.18 -30.88
C ALA A 551 -24.57 20.93 -31.97
N THR A 552 -24.74 22.22 -31.83
CA THR A 552 -25.30 23.07 -32.86
C THR A 552 -24.40 22.98 -34.08
N ALA A 553 -24.93 22.36 -35.17
CA ALA A 553 -24.25 22.18 -36.45
C ALA A 553 -23.84 23.50 -37.09
#